data_5c9069733430ccb1fb53e10f54f3dcd8
#
_entry.id   5c9069733430ccb1fb53e10f54f3dcd8
#
_cell.length_a   1.000
_cell.length_b   1.000
_cell.length_c   1.000
_cell.angle_alpha   90.00
_cell.angle_beta   90.00
_cell.angle_gamma   90.00
#
_symmetry.space_group_name_H-M   'P 1'
#
loop_
_entity.id
_entity.type
_entity.pdbx_description
1 polymer ?
#
loop_
_entity_poly.entity_id
_entity_poly.type
_entity_poly.pdbx_seq_one_letter_code
_entity_poly.pdbx_strand_id
1 'polypeptide(L)'
;MNSLDDKKPSIFNFYFFVGLTLIIASMVEVFLNDFLLSRLTLPLTLMTLIYWNVATPRNIGFFWTMLSGFILDIFLGYLLGIHVVIFLLTSYFSQRYFHRFRALFRLQQSLIVAIIVFIYQIYFILISNNFALSIIFELLILTII
;
A
#
# COMPACT_ATOMS: atom_id res chain seq x y z
N MET A 1 19.17 20.11 39.03
CA MET A 1 18.71 18.77 38.68
C MET A 1 17.56 18.95 37.69
N ASN A 2 17.93 19.15 36.42
CA ASN A 2 16.96 19.45 35.34
C ASN A 2 16.37 18.16 34.85
N SER A 3 15.06 18.00 35.11
CA SER A 3 14.23 17.02 34.43
C SER A 3 14.21 17.36 32.95
N LEU A 4 14.94 16.60 32.14
CA LEU A 4 14.75 16.57 30.71
C LEU A 4 13.34 16.03 30.50
N ASP A 5 12.45 16.95 30.26
CA ASP A 5 11.07 16.70 29.87
C ASP A 5 11.14 15.90 28.56
N ASP A 6 11.07 14.58 28.67
CA ASP A 6 10.88 13.67 27.55
C ASP A 6 9.54 14.02 26.90
N LYS A 7 9.55 14.99 25.99
CA LYS A 7 8.44 15.30 25.11
C LYS A 7 8.17 14.06 24.25
N LYS A 8 7.40 13.11 24.79
CA LYS A 8 6.70 12.14 23.94
C LYS A 8 5.99 12.93 22.84
N PRO A 9 6.31 12.68 21.56
CA PRO A 9 5.60 13.37 20.49
C PRO A 9 4.11 13.19 20.74
N SER A 10 3.35 14.28 20.65
CA SER A 10 1.92 14.21 20.89
C SER A 10 1.35 13.15 19.93
N ILE A 11 0.42 12.33 20.38
CA ILE A 11 -0.21 11.26 19.58
C ILE A 11 -0.70 11.83 18.24
N PHE A 12 -1.18 13.06 18.25
CA PHE A 12 -1.59 13.79 17.06
C PHE A 12 -0.45 13.98 16.04
N ASN A 13 0.73 14.38 16.49
CA ASN A 13 1.90 14.59 15.61
C ASN A 13 2.34 13.26 14.96
N PHE A 14 2.24 12.15 15.70
CA PHE A 14 2.58 10.85 15.17
C PHE A 14 1.65 10.45 14.01
N TYR A 15 0.32 10.51 14.20
CA TYR A 15 -0.65 10.18 13.14
C TYR A 15 -0.58 11.14 11.96
N PHE A 16 -0.29 12.40 12.21
CA PHE A 16 -0.05 13.37 11.15
C PHE A 16 1.16 12.97 10.28
N PHE A 17 2.26 12.57 10.91
CA PHE A 17 3.45 12.07 10.19
C PHE A 17 3.18 10.83 9.36
N VAL A 18 2.46 9.87 9.91
CA VAL A 18 2.06 8.64 9.19
C VAL A 18 1.22 9.00 7.97
N GLY A 19 0.19 9.82 8.14
CA GLY A 19 -0.68 10.26 7.04
C GLY A 19 0.10 11.01 5.96
N LEU A 20 0.97 11.94 6.36
CA LEU A 20 1.80 12.72 5.45
C LEU A 20 2.72 11.81 4.62
N THR A 21 3.41 10.85 5.24
CA THR A 21 4.29 9.92 4.53
C THR A 21 3.54 9.02 3.55
N LEU A 22 2.33 8.57 3.89
CA LEU A 22 1.49 7.77 3.00
C LEU A 22 0.99 8.58 1.80
N ILE A 23 0.58 9.83 2.01
CA ILE A 23 0.16 10.72 0.92
C ILE A 23 1.34 11.03 0.00
N ILE A 24 2.51 11.36 0.53
CA ILE A 24 3.70 11.61 -0.28
C ILE A 24 4.07 10.36 -1.08
N ALA A 25 4.06 9.18 -0.44
CA ALA A 25 4.36 7.92 -1.12
C ALA A 25 3.39 7.64 -2.27
N SER A 26 2.08 7.88 -2.08
CA SER A 26 1.09 7.71 -3.14
C SER A 26 1.25 8.72 -4.28
N MET A 27 1.56 9.97 -3.99
CA MET A 27 1.84 10.99 -5.01
C MET A 27 3.07 10.63 -5.84
N VAL A 28 4.15 10.20 -5.18
CA VAL A 28 5.39 9.79 -5.86
C VAL A 28 5.14 8.52 -6.70
N GLU A 29 4.36 7.56 -6.21
CA GLU A 29 3.99 6.35 -6.93
C GLU A 29 3.23 6.70 -8.23
N VAL A 30 2.22 7.57 -8.15
CA VAL A 30 1.46 8.03 -9.33
C VAL A 30 2.37 8.75 -10.32
N PHE A 31 3.21 9.67 -9.84
CA PHE A 31 4.14 10.40 -10.70
C PHE A 31 5.14 9.47 -11.41
N LEU A 32 5.69 8.48 -10.69
CA LEU A 32 6.60 7.50 -11.28
C LEU A 32 5.90 6.57 -12.27
N ASN A 33 4.64 6.24 -12.02
CA ASN A 33 3.85 5.40 -12.92
C ASN A 33 3.61 6.10 -14.27
N ASP A 34 3.35 7.40 -14.25
CA ASP A 34 3.17 8.21 -15.47
C ASP A 34 4.49 8.41 -16.22
N PHE A 35 5.61 8.57 -15.50
CA PHE A 35 6.90 8.92 -16.07
C PHE A 35 7.71 7.70 -16.56
N LEU A 36 7.69 6.58 -15.84
CA LEU A 36 8.55 5.40 -16.02
C LEU A 36 7.90 4.25 -16.77
N LEU A 37 7.24 4.45 -17.89
CA LEU A 37 6.64 3.35 -18.67
C LEU A 37 5.74 2.38 -17.86
N SER A 38 4.51 2.42 -18.14
CA SER A 38 3.33 1.71 -17.67
C SER A 38 3.38 0.20 -17.35
N ARG A 39 4.54 -0.43 -17.29
CA ARG A 39 4.64 -1.90 -17.10
C ARG A 39 5.27 -2.35 -15.78
N LEU A 40 5.95 -1.50 -15.05
CA LEU A 40 6.60 -1.83 -13.78
C LEU A 40 6.27 -0.74 -12.74
N THR A 41 5.12 -0.83 -12.13
CA THR A 41 4.74 0.06 -11.04
C THR A 41 5.47 -0.35 -9.77
N LEU A 42 6.29 0.56 -9.24
CA LEU A 42 6.89 0.36 -7.92
C LEU A 42 5.84 0.72 -6.86
N PRO A 43 5.33 -0.23 -6.07
CA PRO A 43 4.28 0.06 -5.08
C PRO A 43 4.86 0.72 -3.83
N LEU A 44 5.23 2.00 -3.94
CA LEU A 44 5.86 2.76 -2.85
C LEU A 44 4.93 2.93 -1.67
N THR A 45 3.64 3.14 -1.92
CA THR A 45 2.63 3.25 -0.87
C THR A 45 2.51 1.95 -0.07
N LEU A 46 2.52 0.80 -0.75
CA LEU A 46 2.53 -0.51 -0.10
C LEU A 46 3.79 -0.72 0.75
N MET A 47 4.96 -0.38 0.23
CA MET A 47 6.23 -0.50 0.97
C MET A 47 6.23 0.40 2.22
N THR A 48 5.77 1.62 2.10
CA THR A 48 5.63 2.57 3.22
C THR A 48 4.64 2.05 4.25
N LEU A 49 3.53 1.46 3.81
CA LEU A 49 2.53 0.85 4.67
C LEU A 49 3.10 -0.35 5.45
N ILE A 50 3.85 -1.25 4.79
CA ILE A 50 4.53 -2.37 5.44
C ILE A 50 5.50 -1.86 6.50
N TYR A 51 6.31 -0.86 6.16
CA TYR A 51 7.24 -0.25 7.11
C TYR A 51 6.54 0.22 8.38
N TRP A 52 5.47 0.99 8.25
CA TRP A 52 4.73 1.50 9.40
C TRP A 52 4.03 0.40 10.20
N ASN A 53 3.47 -0.63 9.54
CA ASN A 53 2.86 -1.78 10.21
C ASN A 53 3.87 -2.58 11.03
N VAL A 54 5.12 -2.67 10.57
CA VAL A 54 6.19 -3.35 11.30
C VAL A 54 6.79 -2.44 12.38
N ALA A 55 6.92 -1.14 12.11
CA ALA A 55 7.48 -0.17 13.06
C ALA A 55 6.56 0.07 14.26
N THR A 56 5.25 0.22 14.02
CA THR A 56 4.27 0.58 15.06
C THR A 56 2.95 -0.21 14.92
N PRO A 57 2.97 -1.54 15.11
CA PRO A 57 1.83 -2.42 14.79
C PRO A 57 0.57 -2.12 15.63
N ARG A 58 0.72 -1.52 16.82
CA ARG A 58 -0.41 -1.19 17.69
C ARG A 58 -1.11 0.12 17.32
N ASN A 59 -0.40 1.02 16.67
CA ASN A 59 -0.88 2.38 16.41
C ASN A 59 -1.47 2.52 15.00
N ILE A 60 -0.99 1.71 14.04
CA ILE A 60 -1.51 1.72 12.68
C ILE A 60 -2.60 0.66 12.56
N GLY A 61 -3.84 1.14 12.66
CA GLY A 61 -5.02 0.29 12.51
C GLY A 61 -5.41 0.11 11.04
N PHE A 62 -6.39 -0.74 10.82
CA PHE A 62 -7.01 -0.96 9.50
C PHE A 62 -7.52 0.33 8.84
N PHE A 63 -7.86 1.36 9.63
CA PHE A 63 -8.32 2.65 9.13
C PHE A 63 -7.29 3.33 8.23
N TRP A 64 -6.03 3.42 8.67
CA TRP A 64 -4.95 4.01 7.88
C TRP A 64 -4.63 3.20 6.62
N THR A 65 -4.76 1.89 6.72
CA THR A 65 -4.59 0.97 5.59
C THR A 65 -5.68 1.18 4.54
N MET A 66 -6.95 1.26 4.95
CA MET A 66 -8.07 1.57 4.06
C MET A 66 -7.90 2.95 3.41
N LEU A 67 -7.58 3.95 4.21
CA LEU A 67 -7.45 5.32 3.73
C LEU A 67 -6.36 5.43 2.66
N SER A 68 -5.19 4.81 2.88
CA SER A 68 -4.09 4.81 1.91
C SER A 68 -4.47 4.11 0.59
N GLY A 69 -5.20 2.99 0.67
CA GLY A 69 -5.71 2.30 -0.52
C GLY A 69 -6.72 3.12 -1.30
N PHE A 70 -7.66 3.78 -0.62
CA PHE A 70 -8.63 4.67 -1.28
C PHE A 70 -7.96 5.87 -1.93
N ILE A 71 -7.00 6.49 -1.27
CA ILE A 71 -6.25 7.62 -1.84
C ILE A 71 -5.55 7.19 -3.13
N LEU A 72 -4.92 6.02 -3.12
CA LEU A 72 -4.22 5.50 -4.28
C LEU A 72 -5.20 5.17 -5.43
N ASP A 73 -6.34 4.54 -5.13
CA ASP A 73 -7.37 4.24 -6.13
C ASP A 73 -7.90 5.51 -6.82
N ILE A 74 -8.13 6.57 -6.03
CA ILE A 74 -8.59 7.87 -6.56
C ILE A 74 -7.52 8.49 -7.47
N PHE A 75 -6.26 8.48 -7.05
CA PHE A 75 -5.18 9.09 -7.82
C PHE A 75 -4.88 8.35 -9.12
N LEU A 76 -4.98 7.03 -9.12
CA LEU A 76 -4.75 6.20 -10.30
C LEU A 76 -5.99 6.07 -11.20
N GLY A 77 -7.16 6.54 -10.74
CA GLY A 77 -8.42 6.43 -11.50
C GLY A 77 -8.93 5.00 -11.66
N TYR A 78 -8.53 4.09 -10.78
CA TYR A 78 -9.04 2.73 -10.76
C TYR A 78 -10.36 2.61 -10.01
N LEU A 79 -11.01 1.44 -10.13
CA LEU A 79 -12.17 1.13 -9.29
C LEU A 79 -11.81 1.19 -7.83
N LEU A 80 -12.60 1.95 -7.08
CA LEU A 80 -12.44 2.10 -5.64
C LEU A 80 -12.48 0.72 -4.95
N GLY A 81 -11.42 0.40 -4.20
CA GLY A 81 -11.31 -0.83 -3.43
C GLY A 81 -10.30 -1.84 -3.94
N ILE A 82 -9.76 -1.70 -5.17
CA ILE A 82 -8.76 -2.63 -5.71
C ILE A 82 -7.50 -2.64 -4.84
N HIS A 83 -6.94 -1.47 -4.56
CA HIS A 83 -5.76 -1.34 -3.70
C HIS A 83 -6.10 -1.55 -2.22
N VAL A 84 -7.31 -1.16 -1.80
CA VAL A 84 -7.77 -1.35 -0.41
C VAL A 84 -7.71 -2.82 0.00
N VAL A 85 -8.21 -3.75 -0.84
CA VAL A 85 -8.22 -5.18 -0.52
C VAL A 85 -6.80 -5.72 -0.32
N ILE A 86 -5.90 -5.45 -1.26
CA ILE A 86 -4.51 -5.97 -1.15
C ILE A 86 -3.76 -5.32 0.01
N PHE A 87 -4.01 -4.03 0.29
CA PHE A 87 -3.40 -3.33 1.42
C PHE A 87 -3.90 -3.88 2.76
N LEU A 88 -5.20 -4.19 2.88
CA LEU A 88 -5.76 -4.82 4.09
C LEU A 88 -5.17 -6.20 4.33
N LEU A 89 -5.06 -7.03 3.29
CA LEU A 89 -4.42 -8.34 3.38
C LEU A 89 -2.97 -8.21 3.82
N THR A 90 -2.20 -7.35 3.18
CA THR A 90 -0.79 -7.12 3.50
C THR A 90 -0.62 -6.58 4.93
N SER A 91 -1.46 -5.65 5.35
CA SER A 91 -1.46 -5.10 6.69
C SER A 91 -1.78 -6.16 7.74
N TYR A 92 -2.78 -7.00 7.48
CA TYR A 92 -3.14 -8.11 8.36
C TYR A 92 -1.95 -9.07 8.56
N PHE A 93 -1.32 -9.51 7.46
CA PHE A 93 -0.16 -10.39 7.55
C PHE A 93 1.03 -9.72 8.23
N SER A 94 1.32 -8.46 7.91
CA SER A 94 2.41 -7.71 8.52
C SER A 94 2.22 -7.54 10.03
N GLN A 95 1.00 -7.25 10.49
CA GLN A 95 0.67 -7.12 11.91
C GLN A 95 0.66 -8.47 12.64
N ARG A 96 0.19 -9.53 11.98
CA ARG A 96 0.15 -10.87 12.56
C ARG A 96 1.54 -11.43 12.84
N TYR A 97 2.48 -11.19 11.91
CA TYR A 97 3.81 -11.78 11.94
C TYR A 97 4.92 -10.79 12.29
N PHE A 98 4.59 -9.57 12.77
CA PHE A 98 5.60 -8.53 13.00
C PHE A 98 6.72 -8.93 13.98
N HIS A 99 6.44 -9.75 14.99
CA HIS A 99 7.46 -10.24 15.92
C HIS A 99 8.50 -11.12 15.22
N ARG A 100 8.03 -12.02 14.35
CA ARG A 100 8.91 -12.87 13.53
C ARG A 100 9.68 -12.03 12.52
N PHE A 101 8.99 -11.09 11.89
CA PHE A 101 9.58 -10.20 10.89
C PHE A 101 10.75 -9.38 11.48
N ARG A 102 10.60 -8.83 12.68
CA ARG A 102 11.66 -8.08 13.37
C ARG A 102 12.82 -8.93 13.83
N ALA A 103 12.62 -10.20 14.09
CA ALA A 103 13.67 -11.14 14.50
C ALA A 103 14.53 -11.63 13.33
N LEU A 104 14.12 -11.40 12.09
CA LEU A 104 14.82 -11.83 10.89
C LEU A 104 16.01 -10.91 10.56
N PHE A 105 17.02 -11.45 9.90
CA PHE A 105 18.11 -10.67 9.34
C PHE A 105 17.60 -9.73 8.23
N ARG A 106 18.30 -8.61 8.01
CA ARG A 106 17.91 -7.59 7.01
C ARG A 106 17.69 -8.17 5.61
N LEU A 107 18.52 -9.12 5.18
CA LEU A 107 18.35 -9.79 3.89
C LEU A 107 17.04 -10.60 3.80
N GLN A 108 16.65 -11.28 4.88
CA GLN A 108 15.42 -12.04 4.94
C GLN A 108 14.20 -11.11 4.94
N GLN A 109 14.30 -9.98 5.64
CA GLN A 109 13.24 -8.95 5.62
C GLN A 109 13.02 -8.39 4.22
N SER A 110 14.10 -8.05 3.50
CA SER A 110 14.01 -7.55 2.13
C SER A 110 13.42 -8.58 1.16
N LEU A 111 13.74 -9.87 1.35
CA LEU A 111 13.21 -10.95 0.54
C LEU A 111 11.70 -11.13 0.74
N ILE A 112 11.21 -11.03 1.99
CA ILE A 112 9.77 -11.10 2.28
C ILE A 112 9.04 -9.91 1.63
N VAL A 113 9.59 -8.70 1.74
CA VAL A 113 9.00 -7.51 1.09
C VAL A 113 8.98 -7.70 -0.42
N ALA A 114 10.05 -8.22 -1.03
CA ALA A 114 10.10 -8.51 -2.46
C ALA A 114 9.01 -9.53 -2.89
N ILE A 115 8.78 -10.57 -2.10
CA ILE A 115 7.69 -11.54 -2.35
C ILE A 115 6.32 -10.87 -2.29
N ILE A 116 6.08 -10.02 -1.29
CA ILE A 116 4.81 -9.29 -1.16
C ILE A 116 4.59 -8.38 -2.38
N VAL A 117 5.62 -7.66 -2.80
CA VAL A 117 5.57 -6.81 -4.00
C VAL A 117 5.31 -7.63 -5.25
N PHE A 118 5.93 -8.81 -5.37
CA PHE A 118 5.71 -9.70 -6.50
C PHE A 118 4.25 -10.21 -6.55
N ILE A 119 3.69 -10.60 -5.41
CA ILE A 119 2.28 -11.00 -5.30
C ILE A 119 1.36 -9.83 -5.67
N TYR A 120 1.68 -8.62 -5.22
CA TYR A 120 0.94 -7.42 -5.59
C TYR A 120 0.93 -7.18 -7.09
N GLN A 121 2.07 -7.35 -7.78
CA GLN A 121 2.16 -7.19 -9.22
C GLN A 121 1.32 -8.23 -9.97
N ILE A 122 1.35 -9.50 -9.55
CA ILE A 122 0.52 -10.55 -10.13
C ILE A 122 -0.97 -10.23 -9.94
N TYR A 123 -1.37 -9.84 -8.73
CA TYR A 123 -2.74 -9.45 -8.42
C TYR A 123 -3.22 -8.32 -9.33
N PHE A 124 -2.39 -7.30 -9.53
CA PHE A 124 -2.71 -6.17 -10.36
C PHE A 124 -2.86 -6.55 -11.84
N ILE A 125 -1.96 -7.38 -12.37
CA ILE A 125 -2.03 -7.89 -13.76
C ILE A 125 -3.30 -8.72 -13.97
N LEU A 126 -3.67 -9.57 -13.03
CA LEU A 126 -4.88 -10.39 -13.12
C LEU A 126 -6.15 -9.54 -13.15
N ILE A 127 -6.24 -8.53 -12.31
CA ILE A 127 -7.40 -7.63 -12.28
C ILE A 127 -7.45 -6.78 -13.54
N SER A 128 -6.34 -6.22 -13.98
CA SER A 128 -6.27 -5.41 -15.20
C SER A 128 -6.69 -6.21 -16.43
N ASN A 129 -6.25 -7.46 -16.57
CA ASN A 129 -6.64 -8.33 -17.69
C ASN A 129 -8.13 -8.73 -17.65
N ASN A 130 -8.67 -9.03 -16.46
CA ASN A 130 -10.09 -9.35 -16.32
C ASN A 130 -10.99 -8.13 -16.60
N PHE A 131 -10.51 -6.94 -16.25
CA PHE A 131 -11.21 -5.68 -16.54
C PHE A 131 -11.24 -5.39 -18.04
N ALA A 132 -10.13 -5.60 -18.74
CA ALA A 132 -10.06 -5.47 -20.19
C ALA A 132 -11.00 -6.45 -20.91
N LEU A 133 -11.09 -7.69 -20.41
CA LEU A 133 -12.01 -8.69 -20.95
C LEU A 133 -13.48 -8.34 -20.73
N SER A 134 -13.84 -7.81 -19.56
CA SER A 134 -15.24 -7.39 -19.28
C SER A 134 -15.66 -6.22 -20.16
N ILE A 135 -14.80 -5.25 -20.39
CA ILE A 135 -15.07 -4.11 -21.30
C ILE A 135 -15.22 -4.60 -22.74
N ILE A 136 -14.39 -5.54 -23.18
CA ILE A 136 -14.52 -6.14 -24.53
C ILE A 136 -15.84 -6.88 -24.65
N PHE A 137 -16.28 -7.59 -23.62
CA PHE A 137 -17.56 -8.29 -23.58
C PHE A 137 -18.74 -7.32 -23.62
N GLU A 138 -18.70 -6.23 -22.88
CA GLU A 138 -19.73 -5.17 -22.92
C GLU A 138 -19.78 -4.48 -24.30
N LEU A 139 -18.63 -4.16 -24.89
CA LEU A 139 -18.55 -3.58 -26.23
C LEU A 139 -19.10 -4.54 -27.30
N LEU A 140 -18.82 -5.84 -27.18
CA LEU A 140 -19.38 -6.86 -28.08
C LEU A 140 -20.90 -6.96 -27.96
N ILE A 141 -21.45 -6.93 -26.76
CA ILE A 141 -22.91 -6.96 -26.54
C ILE A 141 -23.57 -5.70 -27.12
N LEU A 142 -22.96 -4.53 -26.92
CA LEU A 142 -23.45 -3.25 -27.45
C LEU A 142 -23.38 -3.18 -28.98
N THR A 143 -22.49 -3.93 -29.62
CA THR A 143 -22.33 -3.95 -31.08
C THR A 143 -23.33 -4.94 -31.75
N ILE A 144 -23.90 -5.88 -30.99
CA ILE A 144 -24.83 -6.91 -31.46
C ILE A 144 -26.29 -6.48 -31.28
N ILE A 145 -26.57 -5.47 -30.42
CA ILE A 145 -27.88 -4.88 -30.21
C ILE A 145 -28.06 -3.67 -31.12
#